data_32b6ad3fc8dbbb8bc3fe8dfd05e11b9a
#
_entry.id   32b6ad3fc8dbbb8bc3fe8dfd05e11b9a
#
_cell.length_a   1.000
_cell.length_b   1.000
_cell.length_c   1.000
_cell.angle_alpha   90.00
_cell.angle_beta   90.00
_cell.angle_gamma   90.00
#
_symmetry.space_group_name_H-M   'P 1'
#
loop_
_entity.id
_entity.type
_entity.pdbx_description
1 polymer ?
#
loop_
_entity_poly.entity_id
_entity_poly.type
_entity_poly.pdbx_seq_one_letter_code
_entity_poly.pdbx_strand_id
1 'polypeptide(L)'
;MVGIVSGKGGVGKTTFSINLGIALGNLGKRALVIDCNVTTPHLAYYLGAERYSITINDIFREEIDAKFAPLCREGVMFIPASEDLKDIINLDIGNLRGHITKLADNSIYDFIILDSAPGLGREALSVLRACDEIVFVTTPTIPTLTDVTRCAEVASMIGHKKFNVVLNMVRNKNYELKAIQASSFFSTPILGTIQFDENVIDSTSLGIPFMWYKPKSKVSENYMEVAANLAGVKYEKPSFFKRISRKLKRLFRRTQSV
;
A
#
# COMPACT_ATOMS: atom_id res chain seq x y z
N MET A 1 -5.77 -1.19 11.98
CA MET A 1 -6.11 -1.28 10.54
C MET A 1 -5.76 0.04 9.86
N VAL A 2 -5.05 -0.01 8.74
CA VAL A 2 -4.59 1.17 7.97
C VAL A 2 -5.27 1.17 6.61
N GLY A 3 -6.10 2.18 6.35
CA GLY A 3 -6.76 2.35 5.05
C GLY A 3 -5.85 3.10 4.07
N ILE A 4 -5.55 2.51 2.92
CA ILE A 4 -4.83 3.17 1.84
C ILE A 4 -5.85 3.72 0.87
N VAL A 5 -5.95 5.04 0.78
CA VAL A 5 -7.02 5.76 0.06
C VAL A 5 -6.42 6.75 -0.93
N SER A 6 -7.12 7.02 -2.00
CA SER A 6 -6.72 8.06 -2.97
C SER A 6 -7.94 8.76 -3.55
N GLY A 7 -7.83 10.04 -3.83
CA GLY A 7 -8.89 10.82 -4.48
C GLY A 7 -9.10 10.45 -5.95
N LYS A 8 -8.08 9.85 -6.60
CA LYS A 8 -8.09 9.55 -8.04
C LYS A 8 -7.47 8.19 -8.33
N GLY A 9 -7.91 7.55 -9.42
CA GLY A 9 -7.27 6.35 -9.98
C GLY A 9 -5.89 6.64 -10.59
N GLY A 10 -5.06 5.60 -10.69
CA GLY A 10 -3.76 5.69 -11.34
C GLY A 10 -2.63 6.32 -10.52
N VAL A 11 -2.85 6.71 -9.26
CA VAL A 11 -1.80 7.27 -8.39
C VAL A 11 -0.89 6.21 -7.76
N GLY A 12 -1.10 4.93 -8.08
CA GLY A 12 -0.27 3.80 -7.62
C GLY A 12 -0.63 3.27 -6.24
N LYS A 13 -1.88 3.36 -5.81
CA LYS A 13 -2.37 2.93 -4.50
C LYS A 13 -2.09 1.44 -4.22
N THR A 14 -2.56 0.51 -5.06
CA THR A 14 -2.34 -0.94 -4.91
C THR A 14 -0.85 -1.31 -4.92
N THR A 15 -0.07 -0.72 -5.84
CA THR A 15 1.39 -0.88 -5.86
C THR A 15 2.00 -0.42 -4.53
N PHE A 16 1.51 0.70 -3.99
CA PHE A 16 1.94 1.22 -2.69
C PHE A 16 1.57 0.27 -1.56
N SER A 17 0.33 -0.21 -1.51
CA SER A 17 -0.18 -1.13 -0.46
C SER A 17 0.67 -2.41 -0.36
N ILE A 18 0.97 -3.02 -1.49
CA ILE A 18 1.80 -4.24 -1.55
C ILE A 18 3.24 -3.95 -1.08
N ASN A 19 3.88 -2.93 -1.63
CA ASN A 19 5.26 -2.61 -1.28
C ASN A 19 5.39 -2.10 0.17
N LEU A 20 4.36 -1.43 0.71
CA LEU A 20 4.27 -1.09 2.13
C LEU A 20 4.22 -2.35 3.01
N GLY A 21 3.40 -3.35 2.64
CA GLY A 21 3.35 -4.63 3.34
C GLY A 21 4.70 -5.33 3.37
N ILE A 22 5.41 -5.38 2.22
CA ILE A 22 6.77 -5.93 2.12
C ILE A 22 7.76 -5.13 2.99
N ALA A 23 7.69 -3.79 2.95
CA ALA A 23 8.57 -2.93 3.73
C ALA A 23 8.37 -3.11 5.24
N LEU A 24 7.12 -3.23 5.70
CA LEU A 24 6.79 -3.55 7.09
C LEU A 24 7.33 -4.92 7.49
N GLY A 25 7.18 -5.94 6.62
CA GLY A 25 7.78 -7.26 6.83
C GLY A 25 9.30 -7.19 6.98
N ASN A 26 9.98 -6.39 6.15
CA ASN A 26 11.43 -6.17 6.25
C ASN A 26 11.86 -5.41 7.53
N LEU A 27 10.93 -4.72 8.20
CA LEU A 27 11.11 -4.10 9.52
C LEU A 27 10.74 -5.04 10.68
N GLY A 28 10.44 -6.32 10.39
CA GLY A 28 10.05 -7.31 11.39
C GLY A 28 8.59 -7.18 11.87
N LYS A 29 7.74 -6.48 11.13
CA LYS A 29 6.31 -6.36 11.43
C LYS A 29 5.51 -7.39 10.64
N ARG A 30 4.47 -7.95 11.27
CA ARG A 30 3.54 -8.86 10.61
C ARG A 30 2.46 -8.03 9.93
N ALA A 31 2.48 -7.98 8.61
CA ALA A 31 1.54 -7.21 7.82
C ALA A 31 0.65 -8.13 6.98
N LEU A 32 -0.64 -7.80 6.90
CA LEU A 32 -1.63 -8.40 6.01
C LEU A 32 -2.14 -7.32 5.07
N VAL A 33 -2.17 -7.59 3.77
CA VAL A 33 -2.72 -6.68 2.75
C VAL A 33 -4.04 -7.25 2.23
N ILE A 34 -5.11 -6.47 2.29
CA ILE A 34 -6.45 -6.88 1.85
C ILE A 34 -6.88 -6.02 0.66
N ASP A 35 -7.26 -6.67 -0.44
CA ASP A 35 -7.87 -5.98 -1.58
C ASP A 35 -9.33 -5.65 -1.26
N CYS A 36 -9.62 -4.38 -1.06
CA CYS A 36 -10.97 -3.88 -0.84
C CYS A 36 -11.54 -3.19 -2.09
N ASN A 37 -10.85 -3.27 -3.23
CA ASN A 37 -11.32 -2.81 -4.52
C ASN A 37 -12.01 -4.00 -5.26
N VAL A 38 -13.17 -4.39 -4.78
CA VAL A 38 -13.88 -5.59 -5.27
C VAL A 38 -14.44 -5.44 -6.68
N THR A 39 -14.59 -4.22 -7.19
CA THR A 39 -15.08 -3.95 -8.55
C THR A 39 -13.98 -4.12 -9.60
N THR A 40 -12.77 -3.72 -9.31
CA THR A 40 -11.61 -3.82 -10.21
C THR A 40 -10.37 -4.26 -9.43
N PRO A 41 -10.33 -5.54 -9.00
CA PRO A 41 -9.25 -6.06 -8.17
C PRO A 41 -7.94 -6.19 -8.97
N HIS A 42 -6.82 -5.82 -8.36
CA HIS A 42 -5.50 -5.93 -8.99
C HIS A 42 -4.42 -6.47 -8.06
N LEU A 43 -4.71 -6.63 -6.77
CA LEU A 43 -3.70 -6.98 -5.77
C LEU A 43 -3.05 -8.32 -6.07
N ALA A 44 -3.85 -9.34 -6.40
CA ALA A 44 -3.34 -10.67 -6.75
C ALA A 44 -2.45 -10.62 -8.00
N TYR A 45 -2.87 -9.90 -9.04
CA TYR A 45 -2.09 -9.72 -10.25
C TYR A 45 -0.71 -9.08 -9.96
N TYR A 46 -0.68 -8.01 -9.18
CA TYR A 46 0.57 -7.31 -8.84
C TYR A 46 1.48 -8.10 -7.90
N LEU A 47 0.92 -9.09 -7.18
CA LEU A 47 1.69 -10.08 -6.43
C LEU A 47 2.11 -11.27 -7.31
N GLY A 48 1.63 -11.38 -8.57
CA GLY A 48 1.81 -12.52 -9.44
C GLY A 48 1.16 -13.80 -8.89
N ALA A 49 0.07 -13.67 -8.14
CA ALA A 49 -0.70 -14.79 -7.64
C ALA A 49 -1.73 -15.20 -8.69
N GLU A 50 -1.39 -16.21 -9.52
CA GLU A 50 -2.24 -16.64 -10.65
C GLU A 50 -3.42 -17.51 -10.25
N ARG A 51 -3.39 -18.14 -9.07
CA ARG A 51 -4.45 -19.06 -8.60
C ARG A 51 -4.67 -18.87 -7.11
N TYR A 52 -5.90 -18.57 -6.76
CA TYR A 52 -6.37 -18.51 -5.40
C TYR A 52 -7.87 -18.89 -5.38
N SER A 53 -8.29 -19.57 -4.31
CA SER A 53 -9.65 -20.06 -4.16
C SER A 53 -10.44 -19.32 -3.09
N ILE A 54 -9.77 -18.46 -2.31
CA ILE A 54 -10.36 -17.72 -1.20
C ILE A 54 -10.12 -16.23 -1.43
N THR A 55 -11.18 -15.44 -1.32
CA THR A 55 -11.20 -14.00 -1.57
C THR A 55 -11.88 -13.25 -0.44
N ILE A 56 -11.78 -11.92 -0.44
CA ILE A 56 -12.55 -11.08 0.48
C ILE A 56 -14.06 -11.20 0.24
N ASN A 57 -14.47 -11.56 -0.97
CA ASN A 57 -15.87 -11.75 -1.33
C ASN A 57 -16.51 -12.92 -0.57
N ASP A 58 -15.75 -14.01 -0.34
CA ASP A 58 -16.21 -15.17 0.43
C ASP A 58 -16.39 -14.81 1.92
N ILE A 59 -15.56 -13.89 2.43
CA ILE A 59 -15.73 -13.35 3.79
C ILE A 59 -16.99 -12.50 3.89
N PHE A 60 -17.26 -11.65 2.90
CA PHE A 60 -18.47 -10.81 2.88
C PHE A 60 -19.77 -11.62 2.77
N ARG A 61 -19.71 -12.80 2.13
CA ARG A 61 -20.84 -13.74 2.06
C ARG A 61 -20.96 -14.64 3.29
N GLU A 62 -20.03 -14.51 4.25
CA GLU A 62 -19.94 -15.38 5.42
C GLU A 62 -19.71 -16.87 5.07
N GLU A 63 -19.22 -17.17 3.86
CA GLU A 63 -18.90 -18.52 3.40
C GLU A 63 -17.62 -19.02 4.05
N ILE A 64 -16.74 -18.10 4.48
CA ILE A 64 -15.48 -18.41 5.17
C ILE A 64 -15.23 -17.47 6.35
N ASP A 65 -14.71 -18.00 7.47
CA ASP A 65 -14.23 -17.15 8.55
C ASP A 65 -12.95 -16.43 8.11
N ALA A 66 -12.91 -15.11 8.30
CA ALA A 66 -11.80 -14.25 7.89
C ALA A 66 -10.41 -14.77 8.31
N LYS A 67 -10.30 -15.47 9.44
CA LYS A 67 -9.03 -16.03 9.95
C LYS A 67 -8.40 -17.09 9.03
N PHE A 68 -9.19 -17.73 8.16
CA PHE A 68 -8.72 -18.74 7.22
C PHE A 68 -8.45 -18.20 5.82
N ALA A 69 -8.77 -16.94 5.56
CA ALA A 69 -8.63 -16.33 4.25
C ALA A 69 -7.22 -15.85 3.87
N PRO A 70 -6.31 -15.49 4.80
CA PRO A 70 -5.00 -14.99 4.41
C PRO A 70 -4.18 -16.02 3.64
N LEU A 71 -3.70 -15.62 2.47
CA LEU A 71 -2.77 -16.35 1.63
C LEU A 71 -1.36 -15.83 1.85
N CYS A 72 -0.35 -16.62 1.55
CA CYS A 72 1.05 -16.23 1.67
C CYS A 72 1.78 -16.38 0.34
N ARG A 73 2.48 -15.32 -0.08
CA ARG A 73 3.44 -15.38 -1.18
C ARG A 73 4.75 -14.71 -0.78
N GLU A 74 5.84 -15.48 -0.79
CA GLU A 74 7.19 -15.01 -0.44
C GLU A 74 7.24 -14.19 0.86
N GLY A 75 6.48 -14.63 1.88
CA GLY A 75 6.41 -13.96 3.19
C GLY A 75 5.46 -12.78 3.28
N VAL A 76 4.76 -12.43 2.20
CA VAL A 76 3.68 -11.42 2.23
C VAL A 76 2.35 -12.11 2.43
N MET A 77 1.64 -11.73 3.49
CA MET A 77 0.28 -12.18 3.74
C MET A 77 -0.71 -11.26 3.03
N PHE A 78 -1.69 -11.84 2.32
CA PHE A 78 -2.68 -11.07 1.58
C PHE A 78 -4.02 -11.79 1.49
N ILE A 79 -5.09 -11.02 1.28
CA ILE A 79 -6.42 -11.50 0.92
C ILE A 79 -6.81 -10.79 -0.39
N PRO A 80 -6.94 -11.51 -1.52
CA PRO A 80 -7.35 -10.94 -2.79
C PRO A 80 -8.86 -10.68 -2.83
N ALA A 81 -9.33 -9.88 -3.78
CA ALA A 81 -10.73 -9.84 -4.17
C ALA A 81 -10.95 -10.71 -5.41
N SER A 82 -12.20 -11.14 -5.61
CA SER A 82 -12.59 -12.00 -6.73
C SER A 82 -12.56 -11.23 -8.06
N GLU A 83 -12.07 -11.88 -9.10
CA GLU A 83 -12.14 -11.39 -10.49
C GLU A 83 -13.43 -11.83 -11.22
N ASP A 84 -14.25 -12.70 -10.61
CA ASP A 84 -15.51 -13.13 -11.21
C ASP A 84 -16.56 -12.01 -11.07
N LEU A 85 -17.10 -11.58 -12.22
CA LEU A 85 -18.15 -10.55 -12.26
C LEU A 85 -19.41 -10.93 -11.46
N LYS A 86 -19.69 -12.22 -11.31
CA LYS A 86 -20.82 -12.70 -10.49
C LYS A 86 -20.64 -12.35 -9.02
N ASP A 87 -19.41 -12.23 -8.56
CA ASP A 87 -19.07 -11.94 -7.18
C ASP A 87 -19.25 -10.47 -6.81
N ILE A 88 -19.46 -9.61 -7.81
CA ILE A 88 -19.72 -8.18 -7.60
C ILE A 88 -21.21 -7.93 -7.36
N ILE A 89 -22.08 -8.76 -7.98
CA ILE A 89 -23.54 -8.59 -7.92
C ILE A 89 -24.03 -8.90 -6.51
N ASN A 90 -24.75 -7.95 -5.91
CA ASN A 90 -25.34 -8.05 -4.55
C ASN A 90 -24.33 -8.17 -3.41
N LEU A 91 -23.06 -7.82 -3.62
CA LEU A 91 -22.06 -7.82 -2.56
C LEU A 91 -22.32 -6.67 -1.57
N ASP A 92 -22.55 -7.00 -0.32
CA ASP A 92 -22.61 -5.99 0.75
C ASP A 92 -21.23 -5.77 1.37
N ILE A 93 -20.61 -4.67 1.00
CA ILE A 93 -19.32 -4.23 1.54
C ILE A 93 -19.47 -3.23 2.70
N GLY A 94 -20.71 -2.96 3.13
CA GLY A 94 -21.00 -1.89 4.10
C GLY A 94 -20.42 -2.15 5.48
N ASN A 95 -20.33 -3.41 5.91
CA ASN A 95 -19.81 -3.82 7.20
C ASN A 95 -18.40 -4.44 7.12
N LEU A 96 -17.51 -3.89 6.29
CA LEU A 96 -16.13 -4.37 6.16
C LEU A 96 -15.45 -4.56 7.52
N ARG A 97 -15.58 -3.56 8.43
CA ARG A 97 -14.96 -3.66 9.77
C ARG A 97 -15.44 -4.88 10.54
N GLY A 98 -16.74 -5.14 10.56
CA GLY A 98 -17.31 -6.30 11.26
C GLY A 98 -16.76 -7.63 10.75
N HIS A 99 -16.64 -7.76 9.43
CA HIS A 99 -16.12 -8.99 8.81
C HIS A 99 -14.63 -9.24 9.11
N ILE A 100 -13.81 -8.19 9.17
CA ILE A 100 -12.36 -8.35 9.34
C ILE A 100 -11.88 -8.13 10.79
N THR A 101 -12.76 -7.74 11.72
CA THR A 101 -12.39 -7.50 13.14
C THR A 101 -11.72 -8.72 13.77
N LYS A 102 -12.17 -9.93 13.46
CA LYS A 102 -11.56 -11.18 13.96
C LYS A 102 -10.08 -11.32 13.57
N LEU A 103 -9.64 -10.73 12.47
CA LEU A 103 -8.22 -10.71 12.07
C LEU A 103 -7.39 -9.77 12.96
N ALA A 104 -8.01 -8.69 13.42
CA ALA A 104 -7.37 -7.72 14.31
C ALA A 104 -7.32 -8.21 15.77
N ASP A 105 -8.41 -8.87 16.24
CA ASP A 105 -8.54 -9.30 17.63
C ASP A 105 -7.53 -10.38 18.03
N ASN A 106 -7.07 -11.19 17.08
CA ASN A 106 -6.13 -12.29 17.37
C ASN A 106 -4.67 -11.83 17.55
N SER A 107 -4.36 -10.54 17.47
CA SER A 107 -2.99 -9.99 17.59
C SER A 107 -1.95 -10.68 16.71
N ILE A 108 -2.39 -11.35 15.64
CA ILE A 108 -1.51 -12.05 14.69
C ILE A 108 -0.76 -11.05 13.82
N TYR A 109 -1.44 -9.94 13.45
CA TYR A 109 -0.90 -8.91 12.59
C TYR A 109 -0.66 -7.61 13.36
N ASP A 110 0.51 -7.02 13.16
CA ASP A 110 0.83 -5.69 13.67
C ASP A 110 0.17 -4.60 12.79
N PHE A 111 -0.01 -4.91 11.49
CA PHE A 111 -0.67 -4.05 10.51
C PHE A 111 -1.62 -4.84 9.61
N ILE A 112 -2.84 -4.36 9.47
CA ILE A 112 -3.78 -4.80 8.43
C ILE A 112 -3.98 -3.62 7.49
N ILE A 113 -3.52 -3.77 6.25
CA ILE A 113 -3.53 -2.75 5.19
C ILE A 113 -4.75 -3.01 4.31
N LEU A 114 -5.65 -2.03 4.23
CA LEU A 114 -6.86 -2.10 3.41
C LEU A 114 -6.62 -1.28 2.13
N ASP A 115 -6.40 -1.96 1.00
CA ASP A 115 -6.24 -1.31 -0.31
C ASP A 115 -7.60 -0.94 -0.89
N SER A 116 -7.97 0.34 -0.86
CA SER A 116 -9.31 0.80 -1.25
C SER A 116 -9.47 0.93 -2.77
N ALA A 117 -10.71 1.01 -3.25
CA ALA A 117 -11.00 1.57 -4.56
C ALA A 117 -10.63 3.07 -4.62
N PRO A 118 -10.43 3.64 -5.83
CA PRO A 118 -10.16 5.07 -5.98
C PRO A 118 -11.42 5.92 -5.73
N GLY A 119 -11.21 7.18 -5.32
CA GLY A 119 -12.28 8.15 -5.12
C GLY A 119 -13.05 7.94 -3.81
N LEU A 120 -14.33 8.30 -3.79
CA LEU A 120 -15.24 8.27 -2.63
C LEU A 120 -16.45 7.36 -2.87
N GLY A 121 -16.30 6.33 -3.70
CA GLY A 121 -17.33 5.31 -3.92
C GLY A 121 -17.60 4.46 -2.66
N ARG A 122 -18.59 3.56 -2.75
CA ARG A 122 -19.02 2.71 -1.63
C ARG A 122 -17.86 1.93 -1.00
N GLU A 123 -16.97 1.37 -1.81
CA GLU A 123 -15.79 0.61 -1.37
C GLU A 123 -14.82 1.50 -0.57
N ALA A 124 -14.49 2.68 -1.10
CA ALA A 124 -13.60 3.62 -0.40
C ALA A 124 -14.20 4.09 0.93
N LEU A 125 -15.51 4.39 0.96
CA LEU A 125 -16.22 4.74 2.20
C LEU A 125 -16.25 3.60 3.21
N SER A 126 -16.37 2.34 2.75
CA SER A 126 -16.29 1.17 3.64
C SER A 126 -14.91 1.02 4.26
N VAL A 127 -13.84 1.23 3.48
CA VAL A 127 -12.47 1.25 3.99
C VAL A 127 -12.26 2.38 5.00
N LEU A 128 -12.73 3.59 4.69
CA LEU A 128 -12.65 4.73 5.60
C LEU A 128 -13.37 4.46 6.94
N ARG A 129 -14.50 3.77 6.93
CA ARG A 129 -15.21 3.40 8.18
C ARG A 129 -14.54 2.24 8.93
N ALA A 130 -13.84 1.37 8.22
CA ALA A 130 -13.25 0.17 8.79
C ALA A 130 -11.87 0.43 9.43
N CYS A 131 -11.08 1.35 8.90
CA CYS A 131 -9.72 1.59 9.35
C CYS A 131 -9.64 2.45 10.63
N ASP A 132 -8.52 2.31 11.35
CA ASP A 132 -8.20 3.13 12.52
C ASP A 132 -7.33 4.33 12.13
N GLU A 133 -6.54 4.16 11.06
CA GLU A 133 -5.62 5.15 10.51
C GLU A 133 -5.74 5.20 8.99
N ILE A 134 -5.59 6.38 8.41
CA ILE A 134 -5.68 6.59 6.96
C ILE A 134 -4.33 7.06 6.44
N VAL A 135 -3.90 6.45 5.33
CA VAL A 135 -2.79 6.94 4.50
C VAL A 135 -3.34 7.31 3.12
N PHE A 136 -3.37 8.59 2.82
CA PHE A 136 -3.71 9.07 1.50
C PHE A 136 -2.50 8.97 0.57
N VAL A 137 -2.66 8.28 -0.56
CA VAL A 137 -1.65 8.20 -1.62
C VAL A 137 -2.05 9.13 -2.76
N THR A 138 -1.15 10.03 -3.13
CA THR A 138 -1.40 11.04 -4.17
C THR A 138 -0.11 11.37 -4.94
N THR A 139 -0.25 12.04 -6.08
CA THR A 139 0.89 12.61 -6.79
C THR A 139 1.07 14.09 -6.40
N PRO A 140 2.27 14.70 -6.57
CA PRO A 140 2.56 16.04 -6.09
C PRO A 140 2.03 17.14 -7.05
N THR A 141 0.79 17.02 -7.51
CA THR A 141 0.15 18.02 -8.39
C THR A 141 -1.08 18.61 -7.73
N ILE A 142 -1.36 19.88 -8.00
CA ILE A 142 -2.51 20.60 -7.39
C ILE A 142 -3.82 19.83 -7.55
N PRO A 143 -4.22 19.33 -8.76
CA PRO A 143 -5.49 18.63 -8.90
C PRO A 143 -5.60 17.39 -8.01
N THR A 144 -4.56 16.56 -7.92
CA THR A 144 -4.60 15.33 -7.12
C THR A 144 -4.57 15.61 -5.62
N LEU A 145 -3.89 16.69 -5.19
CA LEU A 145 -3.90 17.13 -3.80
C LEU A 145 -5.30 17.66 -3.41
N THR A 146 -5.95 18.42 -4.29
CA THR A 146 -7.34 18.89 -4.08
C THR A 146 -8.32 17.71 -3.94
N ASP A 147 -8.17 16.65 -4.76
CA ASP A 147 -9.00 15.46 -4.65
C ASP A 147 -8.81 14.76 -3.29
N VAL A 148 -7.56 14.69 -2.78
CA VAL A 148 -7.29 14.13 -1.45
C VAL A 148 -7.83 15.02 -0.34
N THR A 149 -7.82 16.36 -0.49
CA THR A 149 -8.44 17.26 0.51
C THR A 149 -9.91 16.95 0.68
N ARG A 150 -10.64 16.71 -0.42
CA ARG A 150 -12.04 16.29 -0.35
C ARG A 150 -12.22 14.94 0.35
N CYS A 151 -11.33 14.00 0.08
CA CYS A 151 -11.35 12.69 0.77
C CYS A 151 -11.09 12.87 2.29
N ALA A 152 -10.19 13.77 2.67
CA ALA A 152 -9.87 14.08 4.06
C ALA A 152 -11.04 14.77 4.78
N GLU A 153 -11.78 15.65 4.11
CA GLU A 153 -13.02 16.24 4.62
C GLU A 153 -14.06 15.16 4.94
N VAL A 154 -14.30 14.23 4.00
CA VAL A 154 -15.21 13.11 4.22
C VAL A 154 -14.72 12.22 5.36
N ALA A 155 -13.41 11.89 5.42
CA ALA A 155 -12.84 11.14 6.52
C ALA A 155 -13.06 11.83 7.88
N SER A 156 -12.93 13.14 7.92
CA SER A 156 -13.21 13.95 9.12
C SER A 156 -14.69 13.90 9.54
N MET A 157 -15.61 13.94 8.57
CA MET A 157 -17.05 13.84 8.83
C MET A 157 -17.45 12.48 9.44
N ILE A 158 -16.73 11.42 9.12
CA ILE A 158 -16.97 10.07 9.68
C ILE A 158 -16.14 9.79 10.94
N GLY A 159 -15.43 10.79 11.47
CA GLY A 159 -14.79 10.73 12.80
C GLY A 159 -13.27 10.60 12.81
N HIS A 160 -12.61 10.52 11.66
CA HIS A 160 -11.15 10.50 11.61
C HIS A 160 -10.59 11.90 11.91
N LYS A 161 -9.77 12.00 12.98
CA LYS A 161 -9.13 13.27 13.38
C LYS A 161 -7.72 13.44 12.82
N LYS A 162 -7.08 12.32 12.41
CA LYS A 162 -5.71 12.31 11.91
C LYS A 162 -5.60 11.38 10.71
N PHE A 163 -4.81 11.79 9.76
CA PHE A 163 -4.45 11.00 8.60
C PHE A 163 -3.03 11.34 8.15
N ASN A 164 -2.43 10.46 7.40
CA ASN A 164 -1.11 10.61 6.81
C ASN A 164 -1.24 10.80 5.31
N VAL A 165 -0.26 11.46 4.70
CA VAL A 165 -0.19 11.66 3.25
C VAL A 165 1.16 11.16 2.73
N VAL A 166 1.13 10.40 1.64
CA VAL A 166 2.31 9.97 0.89
C VAL A 166 2.26 10.58 -0.50
N LEU A 167 3.32 11.28 -0.88
CA LEU A 167 3.50 11.75 -2.24
C LEU A 167 4.17 10.65 -3.06
N ASN A 168 3.43 10.10 -4.00
CA ASN A 168 3.90 9.03 -4.89
C ASN A 168 4.27 9.58 -6.27
N MET A 169 5.09 8.84 -7.01
CA MET A 169 5.51 9.16 -8.37
C MET A 169 6.17 10.54 -8.50
N VAL A 170 6.93 10.97 -7.49
CA VAL A 170 7.62 12.25 -7.47
C VAL A 170 8.75 12.28 -8.51
N ARG A 171 8.69 13.20 -9.45
CA ARG A 171 9.66 13.37 -10.58
C ARG A 171 10.61 14.54 -10.36
N ASN A 172 10.37 15.36 -9.33
CA ASN A 172 11.10 16.60 -9.05
C ASN A 172 11.07 17.60 -10.23
N LYS A 173 9.91 17.72 -10.87
CA LYS A 173 9.68 18.68 -11.96
C LYS A 173 9.11 19.99 -11.45
N ASN A 174 9.27 21.06 -12.22
CA ASN A 174 8.83 22.41 -11.83
C ASN A 174 7.30 22.55 -11.61
N TYR A 175 6.50 21.66 -12.20
CA TYR A 175 5.05 21.63 -12.03
C TYR A 175 4.60 20.84 -10.79
N GLU A 176 5.53 20.20 -10.07
CA GLU A 176 5.26 19.44 -8.86
C GLU A 176 5.46 20.30 -7.61
N LEU A 177 4.56 20.13 -6.66
CA LEU A 177 4.71 20.74 -5.35
C LEU A 177 5.71 19.96 -4.50
N LYS A 178 6.60 20.69 -3.82
CA LYS A 178 7.49 20.10 -2.81
C LYS A 178 6.67 19.62 -1.61
N ALA A 179 7.20 18.64 -0.86
CA ALA A 179 6.52 18.08 0.29
C ALA A 179 6.05 19.14 1.30
N ILE A 180 6.85 20.19 1.53
CA ILE A 180 6.48 21.28 2.43
C ILE A 180 5.29 22.11 1.89
N GLN A 181 5.19 22.28 0.58
CA GLN A 181 4.06 22.96 -0.05
C GLN A 181 2.82 22.07 -0.06
N ALA A 182 2.99 20.76 -0.31
CA ALA A 182 1.90 19.80 -0.27
C ALA A 182 1.31 19.66 1.15
N SER A 183 2.15 19.72 2.19
CA SER A 183 1.66 19.62 3.58
C SER A 183 0.70 20.73 3.98
N SER A 184 0.81 21.92 3.37
CA SER A 184 -0.10 23.02 3.65
C SER A 184 -1.55 22.77 3.20
N PHE A 185 -1.78 21.84 2.26
CA PHE A 185 -3.12 21.43 1.85
C PHE A 185 -3.87 20.64 2.93
N PHE A 186 -3.15 19.94 3.79
CA PHE A 186 -3.73 18.94 4.68
C PHE A 186 -3.61 19.28 6.17
N SER A 187 -2.90 20.36 6.54
CA SER A 187 -2.54 20.66 7.93
C SER A 187 -1.89 19.46 8.65
N THR A 188 -1.23 18.57 7.89
CA THR A 188 -0.56 17.38 8.37
C THR A 188 0.78 17.20 7.65
N PRO A 189 1.82 16.68 8.33
CA PRO A 189 3.08 16.36 7.70
C PRO A 189 2.92 15.28 6.62
N ILE A 190 3.74 15.36 5.57
CA ILE A 190 3.87 14.29 4.60
C ILE A 190 4.62 13.14 5.25
N LEU A 191 4.01 11.96 5.32
CA LEU A 191 4.59 10.74 5.90
C LEU A 191 5.85 10.30 5.17
N GLY A 192 5.88 10.53 3.86
CA GLY A 192 7.05 10.28 3.02
C GLY A 192 6.77 10.53 1.54
N THR A 193 7.84 10.38 0.74
CA THR A 193 7.79 10.59 -0.70
C THR A 193 8.38 9.37 -1.41
N ILE A 194 7.72 8.90 -2.45
CA ILE A 194 8.17 7.82 -3.31
C ILE A 194 8.49 8.40 -4.68
N GLN A 195 9.73 8.24 -5.10
CA GLN A 195 10.17 8.74 -6.39
C GLN A 195 9.55 7.92 -7.53
N PHE A 196 9.33 8.59 -8.66
CA PHE A 196 8.97 7.92 -9.90
C PHE A 196 10.16 7.13 -10.43
N ASP A 197 9.91 5.88 -10.83
CA ASP A 197 10.88 5.02 -11.49
C ASP A 197 10.12 4.16 -12.52
N GLU A 198 10.53 4.19 -13.79
CA GLU A 198 9.91 3.43 -14.87
C GLU A 198 9.93 1.92 -14.60
N ASN A 199 10.94 1.45 -13.88
CA ASN A 199 11.02 0.04 -13.50
C ASN A 199 9.89 -0.42 -12.54
N VAL A 200 9.14 0.52 -11.94
CA VAL A 200 7.92 0.17 -11.19
C VAL A 200 6.86 -0.32 -12.17
N ILE A 201 6.77 0.28 -13.36
CA ILE A 201 5.85 -0.13 -14.42
C ILE A 201 6.25 -1.52 -14.92
N ASP A 202 7.55 -1.74 -15.19
CA ASP A 202 8.07 -3.04 -15.61
C ASP A 202 7.75 -4.13 -14.58
N SER A 203 8.03 -3.88 -13.30
CA SER A 203 7.78 -4.83 -12.22
C SER A 203 6.29 -5.18 -12.08
N THR A 204 5.43 -4.18 -12.20
CA THR A 204 3.97 -4.34 -12.15
C THR A 204 3.46 -5.18 -13.33
N SER A 205 3.97 -4.93 -14.54
CA SER A 205 3.62 -5.69 -15.74
C SER A 205 4.04 -7.15 -15.66
N LEU A 206 5.08 -7.45 -14.89
CA LEU A 206 5.57 -8.81 -14.63
C LEU A 206 4.87 -9.50 -13.43
N GLY A 207 3.96 -8.81 -12.75
CA GLY A 207 3.36 -9.31 -11.50
C GLY A 207 4.38 -9.52 -10.38
N ILE A 208 5.44 -8.71 -10.35
CA ILE A 208 6.49 -8.80 -9.34
C ILE A 208 6.50 -7.50 -8.53
N PRO A 209 6.25 -7.51 -7.23
CA PRO A 209 6.37 -6.33 -6.38
C PRO A 209 7.72 -5.63 -6.53
N PHE A 210 7.72 -4.31 -6.61
CA PHE A 210 8.93 -3.55 -6.91
C PHE A 210 10.07 -3.79 -5.90
N MET A 211 9.74 -3.96 -4.62
CA MET A 211 10.75 -4.24 -3.59
C MET A 211 11.41 -5.61 -3.74
N TRP A 212 10.79 -6.57 -4.43
CA TRP A 212 11.44 -7.82 -4.83
C TRP A 212 12.21 -7.64 -6.14
N TYR A 213 11.66 -6.91 -7.10
CA TYR A 213 12.28 -6.66 -8.40
C TYR A 213 13.58 -5.84 -8.28
N LYS A 214 13.56 -4.75 -7.49
CA LYS A 214 14.73 -3.87 -7.26
C LYS A 214 14.93 -3.51 -5.79
N PRO A 215 15.27 -4.48 -4.92
CA PRO A 215 15.27 -4.29 -3.46
C PRO A 215 16.30 -3.26 -2.96
N LYS A 216 17.28 -2.90 -3.79
CA LYS A 216 18.36 -1.93 -3.42
C LYS A 216 18.23 -0.59 -4.14
N SER A 217 17.10 -0.33 -4.76
CA SER A 217 16.83 0.93 -5.46
C SER A 217 16.49 2.04 -4.48
N LYS A 218 16.54 3.30 -4.98
CA LYS A 218 16.11 4.46 -4.21
C LYS A 218 14.62 4.39 -3.85
N VAL A 219 13.79 3.89 -4.75
CA VAL A 219 12.36 3.73 -4.53
C VAL A 219 12.08 2.70 -3.43
N SER A 220 12.81 1.57 -3.40
CA SER A 220 12.69 0.60 -2.30
C SER A 220 13.13 1.19 -0.96
N GLU A 221 14.15 2.06 -0.94
CA GLU A 221 14.49 2.82 0.26
C GLU A 221 13.38 3.78 0.69
N ASN A 222 12.71 4.43 -0.26
CA ASN A 222 11.56 5.30 0.05
C ASN A 222 10.41 4.51 0.69
N TYR A 223 10.10 3.31 0.20
CA TYR A 223 9.11 2.42 0.84
C TYR A 223 9.52 2.06 2.28
N MET A 224 10.79 1.73 2.51
CA MET A 224 11.31 1.45 3.86
C MET A 224 11.19 2.65 4.79
N GLU A 225 11.46 3.87 4.29
CA GLU A 225 11.31 5.11 5.06
C GLU A 225 9.85 5.36 5.45
N VAL A 226 8.92 5.23 4.49
CA VAL A 226 7.48 5.40 4.72
C VAL A 226 6.98 4.36 5.72
N ALA A 227 7.35 3.08 5.56
CA ALA A 227 6.97 2.02 6.47
C ALA A 227 7.50 2.24 7.90
N ALA A 228 8.72 2.72 8.02
CA ALA A 228 9.33 3.03 9.33
C ALA A 228 8.61 4.20 10.01
N ASN A 229 8.30 5.26 9.26
CA ASN A 229 7.55 6.41 9.77
C ASN A 229 6.15 5.99 10.23
N LEU A 230 5.46 5.16 9.44
CA LEU A 230 4.14 4.62 9.79
C LEU A 230 4.19 3.74 11.04
N ALA A 231 5.21 2.90 11.14
CA ALA A 231 5.38 1.98 12.27
C ALA A 231 5.98 2.65 13.52
N GLY A 232 6.36 3.92 13.45
CA GLY A 232 7.02 4.64 14.54
C GLY A 232 8.37 4.06 14.94
N VAL A 233 9.08 3.42 13.99
CA VAL A 233 10.38 2.79 14.23
C VAL A 233 11.49 3.53 13.50
N LYS A 234 12.70 3.49 14.07
CA LYS A 234 13.86 4.12 13.43
C LYS A 234 14.36 3.26 12.27
N TYR A 235 14.49 3.85 11.09
CA TYR A 235 15.12 3.21 9.93
C TYR A 235 16.44 3.92 9.58
N GLU A 236 17.55 3.18 9.67
CA GLU A 236 18.84 3.70 9.27
C GLU A 236 19.09 3.40 7.79
N LYS A 237 19.17 4.48 7.00
CA LYS A 237 19.55 4.35 5.58
C LYS A 237 20.91 3.67 5.46
N PRO A 238 21.08 2.73 4.52
CA PRO A 238 22.40 2.17 4.26
C PRO A 238 23.38 3.28 3.91
N SER A 239 24.40 3.49 4.76
CA SER A 239 25.41 4.53 4.56
C SER A 239 26.04 4.43 3.15
N PHE A 240 26.35 5.59 2.55
CA PHE A 240 27.02 5.69 1.25
C PHE A 240 28.30 4.83 1.18
N PHE A 241 29.08 4.78 2.26
CA PHE A 241 30.27 3.91 2.38
C PHE A 241 29.92 2.41 2.36
N LYS A 242 28.81 1.98 3.00
CA LYS A 242 28.33 0.60 2.92
C LYS A 242 27.82 0.25 1.49
N ARG A 243 27.32 1.22 0.73
CA ARG A 243 26.95 1.05 -0.68
C ARG A 243 28.16 0.82 -1.57
N ILE A 244 29.22 1.63 -1.41
CA ILE A 244 30.49 1.51 -2.16
C ILE A 244 31.17 0.19 -1.83
N SER A 245 31.32 -0.16 -0.56
CA SER A 245 31.98 -1.40 -0.13
C SER A 245 31.27 -2.65 -0.66
N ARG A 246 29.92 -2.64 -0.73
CA ARG A 246 29.15 -3.73 -1.34
C ARG A 246 29.30 -3.80 -2.87
N LYS A 247 29.44 -2.65 -3.55
CA LYS A 247 29.68 -2.58 -4.99
C LYS A 247 31.07 -3.11 -5.34
N LEU A 248 32.10 -2.73 -4.55
CA LEU A 248 33.46 -3.24 -4.67
C LEU A 248 33.54 -4.75 -4.39
N LYS A 249 32.94 -5.25 -3.33
CA LYS A 249 32.89 -6.70 -3.05
C LYS A 249 32.23 -7.52 -4.17
N ARG A 250 31.26 -6.95 -4.89
CA ARG A 250 30.63 -7.63 -6.06
C ARG A 250 31.51 -7.62 -7.28
N LEU A 251 32.29 -6.57 -7.52
CA LEU A 251 33.30 -6.52 -8.58
C LEU A 251 34.41 -7.54 -8.31
N PHE A 252 34.94 -7.62 -7.11
CA PHE A 252 35.98 -8.58 -6.71
C PHE A 252 35.53 -10.06 -6.77
N ARG A 253 34.23 -10.35 -6.50
CA ARG A 253 33.71 -11.74 -6.68
C ARG A 253 33.54 -12.14 -8.14
N ARG A 254 33.32 -11.20 -9.06
CA ARG A 254 33.23 -11.50 -10.50
C ARG A 254 34.59 -11.72 -11.16
N THR A 255 35.67 -11.22 -10.59
CA THR A 255 37.03 -11.43 -11.08
C THR A 255 37.71 -12.69 -10.54
N GLN A 256 37.09 -13.42 -9.59
CA GLN A 256 37.60 -14.69 -9.07
C GLN A 256 36.88 -15.92 -9.64
N SER A 257 35.97 -15.73 -10.60
CA SER A 257 35.21 -16.80 -11.28
C SER A 257 35.47 -16.82 -12.79
N VAL A 258 36.70 -16.45 -13.19
CA VAL A 258 37.25 -16.68 -14.55
C VAL A 258 38.51 -17.53 -14.43
#